data_b4ef0f96a36c725d04ff05b468f8065e
#
_entry.id   b4ef0f96a36c725d04ff05b468f8065e
#
_cell.length_a   1.000
_cell.length_b   1.000
_cell.length_c   1.000
_cell.angle_alpha   90.00
_cell.angle_beta   90.00
_cell.angle_gamma   90.00
#
_symmetry.space_group_name_H-M   'P 1'
#
loop_
_entity.id
_entity.type
_entity.pdbx_description
1 polymer ?
#
loop_
_entity_poly.entity_id
_entity_poly.type
_entity_poly.pdbx_seq_one_letter_code
_entity_poly.pdbx_strand_id
1 'polypeptide(L)'
;MKTTLVAALGAGLAIPACGLFLRYRRDLRAARARLAAVERHVISTEWGAIEYAERGCGDPVLVVHGIFHNCVGGLLSVRDLLSDRRVIAPSRFGYLGSSMPPDATPAAQADAFAALLDTLDIRQIDVIGLSAGATSALQLALRHPRKVKHLAVLVGNLPGSPTAVVQPSSVKRSNGQLAMWAVKTFAPSTMARLVSAVPKGFAMTAEDARFVKEFIDSLFPVMPEGYDFDVSVSNVDVNDYNLESIGVPTLIVHTKDDRLASHDASKRAAARIPGARFVSLESGGHLMLGQAEVVRNELADFFADRRDRRAEQVAS
;
A
#
# COMPACT_ATOMS: atom_id res chain seq x y z
N MET A 1 -35.67 41.87 20.78
CA MET A 1 -35.65 40.45 21.16
C MET A 1 -35.15 39.46 20.06
N LYS A 2 -35.34 39.73 18.76
CA LYS A 2 -34.90 38.81 17.69
C LYS A 2 -33.39 38.83 17.44
N THR A 3 -32.69 39.91 17.65
CA THR A 3 -31.24 40.04 17.43
C THR A 3 -30.38 39.34 18.50
N THR A 4 -30.85 39.28 19.75
CA THR A 4 -30.15 38.61 20.85
C THR A 4 -30.23 37.07 20.77
N LEU A 5 -31.30 36.52 20.20
CA LEU A 5 -31.47 35.07 20.03
C LEU A 5 -30.56 34.49 18.93
N VAL A 6 -30.35 35.25 17.84
CA VAL A 6 -29.47 34.87 16.75
C VAL A 6 -28.00 34.91 17.17
N ALA A 7 -27.62 35.89 17.99
CA ALA A 7 -26.27 35.99 18.54
C ALA A 7 -25.95 34.84 19.54
N ALA A 8 -26.93 34.45 20.37
CA ALA A 8 -26.78 33.36 21.33
C ALA A 8 -26.69 31.96 20.63
N LEU A 9 -27.48 31.75 19.57
CA LEU A 9 -27.41 30.55 18.75
C LEU A 9 -26.07 30.46 17.95
N GLY A 10 -25.60 31.61 17.45
CA GLY A 10 -24.31 31.70 16.77
C GLY A 10 -23.13 31.40 17.71
N ALA A 11 -23.14 31.91 18.93
CA ALA A 11 -22.14 31.65 19.95
C ALA A 11 -22.18 30.18 20.45
N GLY A 12 -23.38 29.61 20.59
CA GLY A 12 -23.56 28.22 21.02
C GLY A 12 -23.06 27.19 20.04
N LEU A 13 -23.01 27.48 18.74
CA LEU A 13 -22.43 26.62 17.70
C LEU A 13 -20.94 26.91 17.44
N ALA A 14 -20.48 28.13 17.70
CA ALA A 14 -19.07 28.52 17.45
C ALA A 14 -18.08 27.85 18.42
N ILE A 15 -18.46 27.68 19.68
CA ILE A 15 -17.59 27.06 20.69
C ILE A 15 -17.28 25.57 20.37
N PRO A 16 -18.30 24.72 20.12
CA PRO A 16 -18.02 23.34 19.72
C PRO A 16 -17.27 23.21 18.37
N ALA A 17 -17.55 24.08 17.40
CA ALA A 17 -16.86 24.15 16.14
C ALA A 17 -15.38 24.53 16.31
N CYS A 18 -15.07 25.48 17.17
CA CYS A 18 -13.71 25.88 17.50
C CYS A 18 -12.94 24.72 18.19
N GLY A 19 -13.57 24.05 19.17
CA GLY A 19 -13.01 22.91 19.86
C GLY A 19 -12.70 21.75 18.89
N LEU A 20 -13.60 21.47 17.94
CA LEU A 20 -13.42 20.44 16.93
C LEU A 20 -12.26 20.79 15.97
N PHE A 21 -12.18 22.05 15.54
CA PHE A 21 -11.09 22.53 14.69
C PHE A 21 -9.73 22.45 15.41
N LEU A 22 -9.65 22.84 16.68
CA LEU A 22 -8.43 22.73 17.47
C LEU A 22 -7.98 21.28 17.64
N ARG A 23 -8.94 20.35 17.89
CA ARG A 23 -8.67 18.91 17.93
C ARG A 23 -8.14 18.41 16.60
N TYR A 24 -8.76 18.73 15.49
CA TYR A 24 -8.27 18.38 14.16
C TYR A 24 -6.84 18.88 13.91
N ARG A 25 -6.56 20.16 14.24
CA ARG A 25 -5.23 20.74 14.08
C ARG A 25 -4.17 20.08 14.96
N ARG A 26 -4.53 19.70 16.18
CA ARG A 26 -3.67 18.92 17.08
C ARG A 26 -3.37 17.54 16.50
N ASP A 27 -4.38 16.83 16.08
CA ASP A 27 -4.25 15.46 15.55
C ASP A 27 -3.46 15.43 14.23
N LEU A 28 -3.65 16.44 13.38
CA LEU A 28 -2.86 16.65 12.17
C LEU A 28 -1.37 16.91 12.47
N ARG A 29 -1.09 17.77 13.47
CA ARG A 29 0.30 18.01 13.91
C ARG A 29 0.93 16.74 14.45
N ALA A 30 0.23 15.98 15.26
CA ALA A 30 0.72 14.70 15.79
C ALA A 30 0.99 13.67 14.68
N ALA A 31 0.13 13.59 13.66
CA ALA A 31 0.35 12.74 12.51
C ALA A 31 1.60 13.14 11.70
N ARG A 32 1.78 14.43 11.45
CA ARG A 32 2.98 14.94 10.77
C ARG A 32 4.25 14.69 11.59
N ALA A 33 4.18 14.85 12.92
CA ALA A 33 5.31 14.55 13.81
C ALA A 33 5.70 13.06 13.78
N ARG A 34 4.73 12.14 13.72
CA ARG A 34 5.01 10.69 13.55
C ARG A 34 5.74 10.41 12.25
N LEU A 35 5.31 11.02 11.14
CA LEU A 35 5.99 10.88 9.85
C LEU A 35 7.41 11.48 9.90
N ALA A 36 7.57 12.64 10.55
CA ALA A 36 8.88 13.30 10.66
C ALA A 36 9.86 12.54 11.56
N ALA A 37 9.38 11.68 12.47
CA ALA A 37 10.22 10.87 13.35
C ALA A 37 10.88 9.66 12.65
N VAL A 38 10.42 9.29 11.45
CA VAL A 38 11.02 8.22 10.66
C VAL A 38 12.10 8.82 9.76
N GLU A 39 13.30 8.26 9.80
CA GLU A 39 14.36 8.64 8.88
C GLU A 39 13.97 8.34 7.44
N ARG A 40 14.11 9.32 6.57
CA ARG A 40 13.73 9.26 5.16
C ARG A 40 14.78 9.93 4.32
N HIS A 41 15.00 9.37 3.15
CA HIS A 41 15.96 9.84 2.18
C HIS A 41 15.24 10.31 0.92
N VAL A 42 15.81 11.26 0.22
CA VAL A 42 15.27 11.76 -1.06
C VAL A 42 16.40 11.69 -2.08
N ILE A 43 16.09 11.07 -3.21
CA ILE A 43 16.97 11.10 -4.40
C ILE A 43 16.30 11.90 -5.52
N SER A 44 17.10 12.42 -6.41
CA SER A 44 16.63 13.05 -7.65
C SER A 44 16.76 12.06 -8.80
N THR A 45 15.70 11.92 -9.59
CA THR A 45 15.64 11.13 -10.81
C THR A 45 15.16 11.99 -11.96
N GLU A 46 15.21 11.49 -13.18
CA GLU A 46 14.58 12.15 -14.34
C GLU A 46 13.05 12.33 -14.17
N TRP A 47 12.43 11.50 -13.32
CA TRP A 47 11.01 11.56 -12.97
C TRP A 47 10.72 12.52 -11.80
N GLY A 48 11.72 13.25 -11.32
CA GLY A 48 11.64 14.09 -10.14
C GLY A 48 12.18 13.42 -8.87
N ALA A 49 11.86 13.99 -7.74
CA ALA A 49 12.29 13.46 -6.44
C ALA A 49 11.56 12.17 -6.09
N ILE A 50 12.29 11.18 -5.58
CA ILE A 50 11.74 9.97 -4.96
C ILE A 50 12.20 9.93 -3.50
N GLU A 51 11.23 10.00 -2.60
CA GLU A 51 11.46 9.80 -1.17
C GLU A 51 11.32 8.32 -0.84
N TYR A 52 12.21 7.81 0.00
CA TYR A 52 12.12 6.45 0.52
C TYR A 52 12.53 6.38 1.99
N ALA A 53 12.09 5.33 2.66
CA ALA A 53 12.56 4.94 3.98
C ALA A 53 13.08 3.51 3.92
N GLU A 54 14.00 3.17 4.81
CA GLU A 54 14.51 1.82 4.89
C GLU A 54 14.65 1.35 6.34
N ARG A 55 14.68 0.04 6.53
CA ARG A 55 14.94 -0.59 7.82
C ARG A 55 15.55 -1.98 7.67
N GLY A 56 16.21 -2.44 8.73
CA GLY A 56 16.79 -3.78 8.78
C GLY A 56 18.10 -3.89 8.02
N CYS A 57 18.60 -5.10 7.91
CA CYS A 57 19.83 -5.48 7.23
C CYS A 57 19.63 -6.82 6.53
N GLY A 58 20.58 -7.25 5.72
CA GLY A 58 20.49 -8.48 4.92
C GLY A 58 20.10 -8.19 3.46
N ASP A 59 19.58 -9.22 2.77
CA ASP A 59 19.21 -9.09 1.37
C ASP A 59 18.10 -8.04 1.17
N PRO A 60 18.25 -7.14 0.19
CA PRO A 60 17.31 -6.05 0.01
C PRO A 60 15.97 -6.51 -0.58
N VAL A 61 14.88 -5.89 -0.09
CA VAL A 61 13.52 -6.06 -0.61
C VAL A 61 12.91 -4.69 -0.85
N LEU A 62 12.45 -4.44 -2.07
CA LEU A 62 11.68 -3.24 -2.43
C LEU A 62 10.21 -3.47 -2.10
N VAL A 63 9.62 -2.60 -1.27
CA VAL A 63 8.22 -2.70 -0.87
C VAL A 63 7.42 -1.52 -1.41
N VAL A 64 6.55 -1.78 -2.38
CA VAL A 64 5.70 -0.79 -3.03
C VAL A 64 4.35 -0.74 -2.32
N HIS A 65 4.10 0.36 -1.61
CA HIS A 65 2.94 0.54 -0.74
C HIS A 65 1.59 0.66 -1.48
N GLY A 66 0.49 0.36 -0.79
CA GLY A 66 -0.88 0.52 -1.29
C GLY A 66 -1.37 1.98 -1.28
N ILE A 67 -2.65 2.17 -1.68
CA ILE A 67 -3.32 3.47 -1.69
C ILE A 67 -3.34 4.11 -0.29
N PHE A 68 -3.34 5.45 -0.21
CA PHE A 68 -3.28 6.27 1.01
C PHE A 68 -1.99 6.14 1.83
N HIS A 69 -1.12 5.19 1.55
CA HIS A 69 0.14 4.99 2.25
C HIS A 69 1.28 5.83 1.65
N ASN A 70 2.47 5.58 2.15
CA ASN A 70 3.73 6.21 1.79
C ASN A 70 4.88 5.27 2.20
N CYS A 71 6.12 5.70 2.13
CA CYS A 71 7.28 4.90 2.52
C CYS A 71 7.17 4.35 3.96
N VAL A 72 6.67 5.16 4.91
CA VAL A 72 6.51 4.73 6.32
C VAL A 72 5.42 3.66 6.45
N GLY A 73 4.30 3.84 5.73
CA GLY A 73 3.23 2.84 5.66
C GLY A 73 3.66 1.55 4.96
N GLY A 74 4.54 1.63 3.97
CA GLY A 74 5.17 0.49 3.32
C GLY A 74 5.98 -0.35 4.31
N LEU A 75 6.84 0.30 5.11
CA LEU A 75 7.60 -0.38 6.18
C LEU A 75 6.67 -1.02 7.22
N LEU A 76 5.61 -0.30 7.63
CA LEU A 76 4.63 -0.81 8.60
C LEU A 76 3.93 -2.07 8.10
N SER A 77 3.51 -2.09 6.83
CA SER A 77 2.73 -3.19 6.25
C SER A 77 3.47 -4.53 6.21
N VAL A 78 4.80 -4.51 6.22
CA VAL A 78 5.63 -5.73 6.17
C VAL A 78 6.49 -5.94 7.42
N ARG A 79 6.21 -5.21 8.51
CA ARG A 79 7.07 -5.23 9.70
C ARG A 79 7.25 -6.63 10.30
N ASP A 80 6.18 -7.44 10.28
CA ASP A 80 6.15 -8.77 10.85
C ASP A 80 6.42 -9.88 9.81
N LEU A 81 6.66 -9.49 8.54
CA LEU A 81 6.88 -10.40 7.42
C LEU A 81 8.36 -10.53 7.02
N LEU A 82 9.18 -9.51 7.27
CA LEU A 82 10.54 -9.37 6.72
C LEU A 82 11.52 -8.91 7.83
N SER A 83 11.65 -9.69 8.90
CA SER A 83 12.49 -9.32 10.05
C SER A 83 14.00 -9.45 9.79
N ASP A 84 14.39 -10.29 8.85
CA ASP A 84 15.78 -10.63 8.47
C ASP A 84 16.24 -9.98 7.15
N ARG A 85 15.47 -8.99 6.65
CA ARG A 85 15.72 -8.36 5.35
C ARG A 85 15.96 -6.86 5.48
N ARG A 86 16.75 -6.29 4.55
CA ARG A 86 16.82 -4.85 4.34
C ARG A 86 15.61 -4.41 3.51
N VAL A 87 14.63 -3.81 4.16
CA VAL A 87 13.41 -3.33 3.49
C VAL A 87 13.60 -1.90 3.03
N ILE A 88 13.43 -1.67 1.73
CA ILE A 88 13.46 -0.36 1.09
C ILE A 88 12.05 -0.05 0.61
N ALA A 89 11.42 0.97 1.16
CA ALA A 89 10.06 1.37 0.83
C ALA A 89 10.06 2.78 0.23
N PRO A 90 9.90 2.95 -1.09
CA PRO A 90 9.71 4.26 -1.68
C PRO A 90 8.29 4.77 -1.47
N SER A 91 8.13 6.09 -1.32
CA SER A 91 6.85 6.76 -1.54
C SER A 91 6.57 6.80 -3.03
N ARG A 92 5.37 6.36 -3.44
CA ARG A 92 4.95 6.43 -4.84
C ARG A 92 4.68 7.87 -5.26
N PHE A 93 4.50 8.11 -6.54
CA PHE A 93 4.24 9.46 -7.09
C PHE A 93 3.11 10.17 -6.35
N GLY A 94 3.34 11.43 -5.97
CA GLY A 94 2.39 12.27 -5.24
C GLY A 94 2.19 11.92 -3.76
N TYR A 95 2.97 10.98 -3.23
CA TYR A 95 2.97 10.65 -1.81
C TYR A 95 4.22 11.21 -1.11
N LEU A 96 4.00 11.89 0.03
CA LEU A 96 5.03 12.56 0.85
C LEU A 96 6.00 13.43 0.01
N GLY A 97 7.29 13.12 0.06
CA GLY A 97 8.35 13.85 -0.64
C GLY A 97 8.63 13.39 -2.07
N SER A 98 7.86 12.41 -2.58
CA SER A 98 7.96 12.00 -3.97
C SER A 98 7.18 12.94 -4.90
N SER A 99 7.79 13.31 -6.02
CA SER A 99 7.19 14.17 -7.03
C SER A 99 5.97 13.51 -7.69
N MET A 100 5.12 14.35 -8.30
CA MET A 100 4.09 13.95 -9.25
C MET A 100 4.48 14.51 -10.62
N PRO A 101 5.10 13.72 -11.50
CA PRO A 101 5.43 14.20 -12.86
C PRO A 101 4.15 14.42 -13.67
N PRO A 102 4.18 15.34 -14.68
CA PRO A 102 3.01 15.63 -15.51
C PRO A 102 2.44 14.39 -16.23
N ASP A 103 3.32 13.50 -16.68
CA ASP A 103 2.97 12.27 -17.40
C ASP A 103 3.09 11.03 -16.50
N ALA A 104 2.64 11.16 -15.25
CA ALA A 104 2.71 10.06 -14.28
C ALA A 104 1.91 8.84 -14.75
N THR A 105 2.59 7.71 -14.83
CA THR A 105 2.01 6.38 -15.10
C THR A 105 2.65 5.35 -14.18
N PRO A 106 2.07 4.17 -13.99
CA PRO A 106 2.74 3.06 -13.30
C PRO A 106 4.05 2.62 -13.99
N ALA A 107 4.15 2.77 -15.30
CA ALA A 107 5.37 2.53 -16.07
C ALA A 107 6.47 3.54 -15.70
N ALA A 108 6.17 4.83 -15.73
CA ALA A 108 7.09 5.89 -15.29
C ALA A 108 7.48 5.72 -13.81
N GLN A 109 6.54 5.29 -12.96
CA GLN A 109 6.82 4.97 -11.56
C GLN A 109 7.81 3.80 -11.42
N ALA A 110 7.69 2.78 -12.27
CA ALA A 110 8.62 1.66 -12.30
C ALA A 110 10.02 2.09 -12.77
N ASP A 111 10.10 2.97 -13.77
CA ASP A 111 11.37 3.54 -14.24
C ASP A 111 12.04 4.38 -13.13
N ALA A 112 11.26 5.17 -12.38
CA ALA A 112 11.76 5.90 -11.22
C ALA A 112 12.27 4.98 -10.10
N PHE A 113 11.62 3.84 -9.87
CA PHE A 113 12.13 2.82 -8.93
C PHE A 113 13.40 2.16 -9.44
N ALA A 114 13.51 1.90 -10.74
CA ALA A 114 14.75 1.40 -11.33
C ALA A 114 15.92 2.38 -11.12
N ALA A 115 15.68 3.68 -11.30
CA ALA A 115 16.66 4.73 -11.02
C ALA A 115 17.02 4.83 -9.53
N LEU A 116 16.05 4.63 -8.62
CA LEU A 116 16.32 4.50 -7.17
C LEU A 116 17.29 3.34 -6.90
N LEU A 117 17.05 2.17 -7.47
CA LEU A 117 17.92 1.00 -7.29
C LEU A 117 19.34 1.25 -7.83
N ASP A 118 19.46 1.95 -8.97
CA ASP A 118 20.79 2.33 -9.52
C ASP A 118 21.51 3.29 -8.59
N THR A 119 20.81 4.27 -8.01
CA THR A 119 21.40 5.23 -7.05
C THR A 119 21.88 4.53 -5.77
N LEU A 120 21.22 3.44 -5.37
CA LEU A 120 21.59 2.65 -4.20
C LEU A 120 22.60 1.52 -4.52
N ASP A 121 23.12 1.45 -5.74
CA ASP A 121 24.03 0.40 -6.25
C ASP A 121 23.43 -1.02 -6.07
N ILE A 122 22.12 -1.15 -6.24
CA ILE A 122 21.40 -2.41 -6.14
C ILE A 122 21.13 -2.94 -7.55
N ARG A 123 21.85 -3.99 -7.95
CA ARG A 123 21.72 -4.58 -9.28
C ARG A 123 20.42 -5.35 -9.44
N GLN A 124 20.04 -6.11 -8.40
CA GLN A 124 18.88 -6.96 -8.40
C GLN A 124 18.26 -7.04 -6.99
N ILE A 125 16.93 -7.07 -6.91
CA ILE A 125 16.18 -6.98 -5.66
C ILE A 125 14.92 -7.86 -5.70
N ASP A 126 14.52 -8.38 -4.54
CA ASP A 126 13.19 -8.94 -4.34
C ASP A 126 12.17 -7.79 -4.25
N VAL A 127 11.01 -7.95 -4.87
CA VAL A 127 9.99 -6.88 -4.95
C VAL A 127 8.67 -7.37 -4.35
N ILE A 128 8.06 -6.56 -3.50
CA ILE A 128 6.71 -6.78 -2.98
C ILE A 128 5.81 -5.63 -3.41
N GLY A 129 4.74 -5.94 -4.13
CA GLY A 129 3.65 -5.02 -4.44
C GLY A 129 2.45 -5.24 -3.53
N LEU A 130 2.08 -4.22 -2.73
CA LEU A 130 0.95 -4.27 -1.79
C LEU A 130 -0.26 -3.55 -2.38
N SER A 131 -1.41 -4.23 -2.51
CA SER A 131 -2.67 -3.61 -2.96
C SER A 131 -2.48 -2.79 -4.25
N ALA A 132 -2.79 -1.49 -4.27
CA ALA A 132 -2.54 -0.59 -5.40
C ALA A 132 -1.06 -0.51 -5.82
N GLY A 133 -0.11 -0.79 -4.94
CA GLY A 133 1.32 -0.85 -5.26
C GLY A 133 1.70 -1.99 -6.21
N ALA A 134 0.82 -2.99 -6.37
CA ALA A 134 1.00 -4.07 -7.32
C ALA A 134 1.14 -3.56 -8.76
N THR A 135 0.47 -2.47 -9.12
CA THR A 135 0.51 -1.89 -10.48
C THR A 135 1.93 -1.51 -10.88
N SER A 136 2.62 -0.73 -10.06
CA SER A 136 4.00 -0.31 -10.31
C SER A 136 5.01 -1.44 -10.10
N ALA A 137 4.75 -2.38 -9.19
CA ALA A 137 5.60 -3.55 -9.00
C ALA A 137 5.58 -4.50 -10.21
N LEU A 138 4.40 -4.73 -10.80
CA LEU A 138 4.24 -5.48 -12.05
C LEU A 138 4.95 -4.78 -13.21
N GLN A 139 4.80 -3.46 -13.34
CA GLN A 139 5.52 -2.68 -14.35
C GLN A 139 7.04 -2.76 -14.18
N LEU A 140 7.53 -2.76 -12.94
CA LEU A 140 8.97 -2.94 -12.69
C LEU A 140 9.45 -4.31 -13.19
N ALA A 141 8.68 -5.37 -12.97
CA ALA A 141 9.01 -6.71 -13.45
C ALA A 141 8.93 -6.81 -14.99
N LEU A 142 7.96 -6.15 -15.63
CA LEU A 142 7.80 -6.13 -17.08
C LEU A 142 8.90 -5.33 -17.78
N ARG A 143 9.24 -4.14 -17.25
CA ARG A 143 10.16 -3.19 -17.89
C ARG A 143 11.62 -3.42 -17.53
N HIS A 144 11.86 -3.84 -16.30
CA HIS A 144 13.20 -4.01 -15.72
C HIS A 144 13.42 -5.44 -15.14
N PRO A 145 13.16 -6.51 -15.90
CA PRO A 145 13.23 -7.89 -15.39
C PRO A 145 14.61 -8.26 -14.83
N ARG A 146 15.68 -7.63 -15.33
CA ARG A 146 17.04 -7.87 -14.82
C ARG A 146 17.30 -7.26 -13.43
N LYS A 147 16.45 -6.31 -12.99
CA LYS A 147 16.52 -5.71 -11.66
C LYS A 147 15.65 -6.45 -10.64
N VAL A 148 14.69 -7.25 -11.08
CA VAL A 148 13.77 -8.00 -10.21
C VAL A 148 14.24 -9.43 -10.10
N LYS A 149 14.59 -9.86 -8.88
CA LYS A 149 14.96 -11.25 -8.59
C LYS A 149 13.70 -12.12 -8.45
N HIS A 150 12.78 -11.67 -7.61
CA HIS A 150 11.46 -12.27 -7.42
C HIS A 150 10.42 -11.17 -7.26
N LEU A 151 9.19 -11.44 -7.69
CA LEU A 151 8.04 -10.55 -7.52
C LEU A 151 7.00 -11.23 -6.63
N ALA A 152 6.68 -10.65 -5.48
CA ALA A 152 5.53 -11.02 -4.66
C ALA A 152 4.43 -9.96 -4.73
N VAL A 153 3.19 -10.37 -4.94
CA VAL A 153 2.02 -9.50 -4.93
C VAL A 153 1.11 -9.93 -3.79
N LEU A 154 0.92 -9.04 -2.81
CA LEU A 154 0.09 -9.30 -1.64
C LEU A 154 -1.21 -8.49 -1.75
N VAL A 155 -2.35 -9.16 -1.77
CA VAL A 155 -3.71 -8.58 -1.89
C VAL A 155 -3.79 -7.51 -2.98
N GLY A 156 -3.14 -7.78 -4.12
CA GLY A 156 -2.87 -6.80 -5.17
C GLY A 156 -4.09 -6.34 -5.94
N ASN A 157 -4.05 -5.08 -6.41
CA ASN A 157 -4.92 -4.62 -7.48
C ASN A 157 -4.42 -5.23 -8.80
N LEU A 158 -5.20 -6.14 -9.37
CA LEU A 158 -4.87 -6.93 -10.55
C LEU A 158 -5.98 -6.81 -11.60
N PRO A 159 -5.74 -7.17 -12.87
CA PRO A 159 -6.71 -7.03 -13.95
C PRO A 159 -8.07 -7.65 -13.59
N GLY A 160 -9.14 -6.87 -13.77
CA GLY A 160 -10.52 -7.28 -13.43
C GLY A 160 -10.86 -7.22 -11.95
N SER A 161 -10.03 -6.57 -11.13
CA SER A 161 -10.39 -6.22 -9.74
C SER A 161 -11.43 -5.09 -9.72
N PRO A 162 -12.33 -5.02 -8.72
CA PRO A 162 -13.27 -3.90 -8.57
C PRO A 162 -12.57 -2.53 -8.44
N THR A 163 -11.34 -2.52 -7.95
CA THR A 163 -10.51 -1.32 -7.84
C THR A 163 -9.80 -0.94 -9.15
N ALA A 164 -9.78 -1.85 -10.14
CA ALA A 164 -9.20 -1.61 -11.47
C ALA A 164 -10.18 -0.93 -12.43
N VAL A 165 -11.08 -0.11 -11.93
CA VAL A 165 -12.00 0.74 -12.72
C VAL A 165 -11.86 2.19 -12.28
N VAL A 166 -12.12 3.12 -13.22
CA VAL A 166 -12.08 4.56 -12.90
C VAL A 166 -13.06 4.85 -11.77
N GLN A 167 -12.53 5.26 -10.64
CA GLN A 167 -13.34 5.77 -9.55
C GLN A 167 -13.52 7.28 -9.73
N PRO A 168 -14.77 7.80 -9.66
CA PRO A 168 -14.94 9.24 -9.63
C PRO A 168 -14.15 9.80 -8.44
N SER A 169 -13.26 10.75 -8.67
CA SER A 169 -12.56 11.45 -7.58
C SER A 169 -13.60 12.15 -6.69
N SER A 170 -14.06 11.42 -5.67
CA SER A 170 -15.03 11.91 -4.69
C SER A 170 -14.36 12.77 -3.61
N VAL A 171 -13.02 12.75 -3.59
CA VAL A 171 -12.22 13.48 -2.62
C VAL A 171 -11.71 14.77 -3.25
N LYS A 172 -12.54 15.83 -3.21
CA LYS A 172 -12.01 17.17 -3.49
C LYS A 172 -10.83 17.42 -2.55
N ARG A 173 -9.68 17.88 -3.08
CA ARG A 173 -8.39 18.06 -2.38
C ARG A 173 -8.51 18.69 -0.98
N SER A 174 -9.52 19.57 -0.73
CA SER A 174 -9.73 20.23 0.54
C SER A 174 -10.53 19.42 1.58
N ASN A 175 -11.38 18.50 1.17
CA ASN A 175 -12.33 17.82 2.07
C ASN A 175 -11.93 16.40 2.46
N GLY A 176 -11.10 15.72 1.66
CA GLY A 176 -10.72 14.32 1.90
C GLY A 176 -9.97 14.12 3.20
N GLN A 177 -9.08 15.04 3.53
CA GLN A 177 -8.30 14.96 4.76
C GLN A 177 -9.18 15.16 6.01
N LEU A 178 -10.12 16.09 5.96
CA LEU A 178 -11.06 16.31 7.07
C LEU A 178 -12.04 15.13 7.20
N ALA A 179 -12.54 14.59 6.07
CA ALA A 179 -13.41 13.42 6.07
C ALA A 179 -12.71 12.19 6.66
N MET A 180 -11.47 11.91 6.23
CA MET A 180 -10.64 10.81 6.77
C MET A 180 -10.45 10.97 8.29
N TRP A 181 -10.08 12.17 8.75
CA TRP A 181 -9.94 12.46 10.16
C TRP A 181 -11.25 12.27 10.92
N ALA A 182 -12.38 12.72 10.39
CA ALA A 182 -13.68 12.59 11.02
C ALA A 182 -14.08 11.11 11.17
N VAL A 183 -13.99 10.31 10.12
CA VAL A 183 -14.31 8.88 10.17
C VAL A 183 -13.39 8.17 11.15
N LYS A 184 -12.08 8.38 11.06
CA LYS A 184 -11.09 7.81 11.98
C LYS A 184 -11.39 8.18 13.45
N THR A 185 -11.83 9.41 13.70
CA THR A 185 -12.00 9.94 15.07
C THR A 185 -13.33 9.56 15.69
N PHE A 186 -14.41 9.60 14.90
CA PHE A 186 -15.79 9.44 15.42
C PHE A 186 -16.43 8.11 15.06
N ALA A 187 -15.86 7.37 14.09
CA ALA A 187 -16.34 6.07 13.68
C ALA A 187 -15.17 5.08 13.51
N PRO A 188 -14.29 4.87 14.52
CA PRO A 188 -13.07 4.06 14.38
C PRO A 188 -13.36 2.60 14.01
N SER A 189 -14.43 2.01 14.53
CA SER A 189 -14.84 0.66 14.16
C SER A 189 -15.31 0.54 12.71
N THR A 190 -15.94 1.58 12.18
CA THR A 190 -16.29 1.65 10.75
C THR A 190 -15.03 1.77 9.90
N MET A 191 -14.10 2.63 10.30
CA MET A 191 -12.82 2.77 9.61
C MET A 191 -12.03 1.46 9.62
N ALA A 192 -11.96 0.76 10.75
CA ALA A 192 -11.31 -0.54 10.86
C ALA A 192 -11.91 -1.57 9.88
N ARG A 193 -13.24 -1.65 9.80
CA ARG A 193 -13.91 -2.55 8.83
C ARG A 193 -13.67 -2.16 7.39
N LEU A 194 -13.62 -0.87 7.07
CA LEU A 194 -13.36 -0.40 5.71
C LEU A 194 -11.96 -0.77 5.25
N VAL A 195 -10.94 -0.52 6.07
CA VAL A 195 -9.53 -0.77 5.68
C VAL A 195 -9.14 -2.24 5.73
N SER A 196 -9.66 -3.00 6.70
CA SER A 196 -9.38 -4.44 6.80
C SER A 196 -10.20 -5.27 5.83
N ALA A 197 -11.36 -4.74 5.38
CA ALA A 197 -12.28 -5.39 4.47
C ALA A 197 -12.72 -6.80 4.88
N VAL A 198 -12.63 -7.12 6.19
CA VAL A 198 -13.07 -8.40 6.73
C VAL A 198 -14.57 -8.53 6.76
N PRO A 199 -15.12 -9.76 6.70
CA PRO A 199 -16.55 -10.03 6.84
C PRO A 199 -17.10 -9.57 8.21
N LYS A 200 -18.41 -9.33 8.25
CA LYS A 200 -19.10 -9.08 9.53
C LYS A 200 -18.97 -10.32 10.43
N GLY A 201 -18.47 -10.10 11.66
CA GLY A 201 -18.27 -11.18 12.63
C GLY A 201 -16.85 -11.78 12.62
N PHE A 202 -15.94 -11.26 11.81
CA PHE A 202 -14.53 -11.64 11.89
C PHE A 202 -13.97 -11.34 13.30
N ALA A 203 -13.40 -12.34 13.94
CA ALA A 203 -12.84 -12.24 15.29
C ALA A 203 -11.37 -11.77 15.21
N MET A 204 -11.15 -10.46 15.41
CA MET A 204 -9.80 -9.91 15.50
C MET A 204 -9.16 -10.29 16.84
N THR A 205 -7.90 -10.72 16.81
CA THR A 205 -7.06 -10.81 18.01
C THR A 205 -6.70 -9.42 18.53
N ALA A 206 -6.15 -9.34 19.75
CA ALA A 206 -5.64 -8.07 20.28
C ALA A 206 -4.46 -7.53 19.45
N GLU A 207 -3.69 -8.40 18.82
CA GLU A 207 -2.59 -8.07 17.93
C GLU A 207 -3.11 -7.50 16.61
N ASP A 208 -4.09 -8.16 15.98
CA ASP A 208 -4.78 -7.65 14.79
C ASP A 208 -5.36 -6.26 15.03
N ALA A 209 -6.04 -6.07 16.18
CA ALA A 209 -6.65 -4.78 16.52
C ALA A 209 -5.60 -3.66 16.68
N ARG A 210 -4.44 -3.98 17.27
CA ARG A 210 -3.31 -3.03 17.36
C ARG A 210 -2.77 -2.70 15.96
N PHE A 211 -2.51 -3.70 15.15
CA PHE A 211 -2.03 -3.51 13.78
C PHE A 211 -3.00 -2.67 12.95
N VAL A 212 -4.30 -3.00 12.96
CA VAL A 212 -5.34 -2.23 12.26
C VAL A 212 -5.36 -0.78 12.72
N LYS A 213 -5.23 -0.53 14.04
CA LYS A 213 -5.18 0.83 14.58
C LYS A 213 -3.96 1.60 14.06
N GLU A 214 -2.78 1.01 14.10
CA GLU A 214 -1.55 1.63 13.60
C GLU A 214 -1.61 1.87 12.10
N PHE A 215 -2.16 0.90 11.35
CA PHE A 215 -2.40 1.02 9.92
C PHE A 215 -3.31 2.22 9.60
N ILE A 216 -4.46 2.35 10.29
CA ILE A 216 -5.36 3.50 10.15
C ILE A 216 -4.66 4.83 10.51
N ASP A 217 -3.85 4.81 11.57
CA ASP A 217 -3.09 6.00 11.98
C ASP A 217 -2.07 6.42 10.91
N SER A 218 -1.51 5.48 10.16
CA SER A 218 -0.55 5.75 9.08
C SER A 218 -1.19 6.26 7.78
N LEU A 219 -2.51 6.06 7.57
CA LEU A 219 -3.25 6.62 6.43
C LEU A 219 -3.47 8.14 6.54
N PHE A 220 -3.16 8.73 7.69
CA PHE A 220 -3.37 10.16 7.95
C PHE A 220 -2.03 10.84 8.29
N PRO A 221 -1.70 11.96 7.64
CA PRO A 221 -2.53 12.78 6.74
C PRO A 221 -2.67 12.19 5.34
N VAL A 222 -3.79 12.49 4.68
CA VAL A 222 -4.05 12.08 3.30
C VAL A 222 -3.13 12.86 2.35
N MET A 223 -2.64 12.18 1.31
CA MET A 223 -1.87 12.75 0.21
C MET A 223 -2.76 12.80 -1.05
N PRO A 224 -3.44 13.93 -1.32
CA PRO A 224 -4.48 13.97 -2.36
C PRO A 224 -3.95 13.66 -3.77
N GLU A 225 -2.75 14.12 -4.11
CA GLU A 225 -2.17 13.91 -5.45
C GLU A 225 -1.90 12.43 -5.71
N GLY A 226 -1.30 11.73 -4.75
CA GLY A 226 -1.06 10.29 -4.85
C GLY A 226 -2.36 9.48 -4.87
N TYR A 227 -3.35 9.88 -4.07
CA TYR A 227 -4.68 9.26 -4.11
C TYR A 227 -5.36 9.45 -5.47
N ASP A 228 -5.37 10.67 -6.01
CA ASP A 228 -5.97 10.97 -7.31
C ASP A 228 -5.28 10.19 -8.44
N PHE A 229 -3.95 10.07 -8.40
CA PHE A 229 -3.18 9.22 -9.31
C PHE A 229 -3.60 7.76 -9.22
N ASP A 230 -3.75 7.22 -8.02
CA ASP A 230 -4.15 5.83 -7.84
C ASP A 230 -5.53 5.52 -8.42
N VAL A 231 -6.53 6.34 -8.11
CA VAL A 231 -7.92 6.05 -8.51
C VAL A 231 -8.22 6.39 -9.97
N SER A 232 -7.46 7.31 -10.57
CA SER A 232 -7.74 7.81 -11.92
C SER A 232 -6.82 7.22 -12.98
N VAL A 233 -5.63 6.77 -12.60
CA VAL A 233 -4.59 6.29 -13.53
C VAL A 233 -4.09 4.91 -13.12
N SER A 234 -3.40 4.81 -11.97
CA SER A 234 -2.60 3.63 -11.63
C SER A 234 -3.43 2.35 -11.49
N ASN A 235 -4.58 2.43 -10.80
CA ASN A 235 -5.41 1.26 -10.58
C ASN A 235 -6.09 0.75 -11.86
N VAL A 236 -6.35 1.62 -12.82
CA VAL A 236 -7.03 1.29 -14.08
C VAL A 236 -6.05 0.70 -15.08
N ASP A 237 -4.85 1.25 -15.14
CA ASP A 237 -3.77 0.90 -16.07
C ASP A 237 -3.42 -0.59 -16.04
N VAL A 238 -3.59 -1.24 -14.88
CA VAL A 238 -3.28 -2.66 -14.69
C VAL A 238 -4.06 -3.59 -15.64
N ASN A 239 -5.22 -3.18 -16.12
CA ASN A 239 -6.03 -4.01 -17.04
C ASN A 239 -5.34 -4.24 -18.39
N ASP A 240 -4.45 -3.34 -18.80
CA ASP A 240 -3.74 -3.38 -20.08
C ASP A 240 -2.38 -4.09 -20.00
N TYR A 241 -2.03 -4.68 -18.84
CA TYR A 241 -0.73 -5.33 -18.67
C TYR A 241 -0.67 -6.69 -19.36
N ASN A 242 0.39 -6.89 -20.13
CA ASN A 242 0.73 -8.18 -20.71
C ASN A 242 1.41 -9.07 -19.64
N LEU A 243 0.58 -9.67 -18.78
CA LEU A 243 1.05 -10.50 -17.67
C LEU A 243 1.82 -11.73 -18.15
N GLU A 244 1.53 -12.22 -19.35
CA GLU A 244 2.18 -13.34 -20.00
C GLU A 244 3.67 -13.08 -20.31
N SER A 245 4.07 -11.81 -20.35
CA SER A 245 5.46 -11.37 -20.57
C SER A 245 6.27 -11.22 -19.27
N ILE A 246 5.67 -11.45 -18.11
CA ILE A 246 6.42 -11.44 -16.86
C ILE A 246 7.28 -12.72 -16.78
N GLY A 247 8.60 -12.55 -16.96
CA GLY A 247 9.55 -13.64 -16.97
C GLY A 247 10.25 -13.89 -15.63
N VAL A 248 9.95 -13.12 -14.60
CA VAL A 248 10.55 -13.29 -13.27
C VAL A 248 9.69 -14.20 -12.40
N PRO A 249 10.29 -15.01 -11.50
CA PRO A 249 9.54 -15.82 -10.55
C PRO A 249 8.53 -14.95 -9.80
N THR A 250 7.26 -15.38 -9.79
CA THR A 250 6.16 -14.57 -9.24
C THR A 250 5.34 -15.36 -8.22
N LEU A 251 5.07 -14.73 -7.07
CA LEU A 251 4.18 -15.22 -6.03
C LEU A 251 3.01 -14.25 -5.87
N ILE A 252 1.78 -14.75 -5.89
CA ILE A 252 0.59 -13.96 -5.57
C ILE A 252 -0.09 -14.56 -4.34
N VAL A 253 -0.29 -13.74 -3.30
CA VAL A 253 -0.99 -14.14 -2.06
C VAL A 253 -2.25 -13.30 -1.92
N HIS A 254 -3.39 -13.95 -1.71
CA HIS A 254 -4.67 -13.25 -1.56
C HIS A 254 -5.62 -13.99 -0.64
N THR A 255 -6.41 -13.26 0.15
CA THR A 255 -7.46 -13.82 1.01
C THR A 255 -8.77 -13.94 0.24
N LYS A 256 -9.54 -15.02 0.47
CA LYS A 256 -10.84 -15.24 -0.18
C LYS A 256 -11.91 -14.24 0.24
N ASP A 257 -11.79 -13.71 1.44
CA ASP A 257 -12.78 -12.84 2.07
C ASP A 257 -12.46 -11.34 1.91
N ASP A 258 -11.43 -10.99 1.11
CA ASP A 258 -11.11 -9.59 0.77
C ASP A 258 -12.25 -8.94 -0.03
N ARG A 259 -12.75 -7.81 0.49
CA ARG A 259 -13.85 -7.05 -0.12
C ARG A 259 -13.38 -5.79 -0.85
N LEU A 260 -12.08 -5.49 -0.81
CA LEU A 260 -11.50 -4.36 -1.54
C LEU A 260 -10.89 -4.79 -2.86
N ALA A 261 -10.03 -5.80 -2.84
CA ALA A 261 -9.44 -6.37 -4.05
C ALA A 261 -9.98 -7.79 -4.27
N SER A 262 -10.00 -8.23 -5.53
CA SER A 262 -10.64 -9.49 -5.89
C SER A 262 -9.66 -10.65 -5.83
N HIS A 263 -9.94 -11.62 -4.94
CA HIS A 263 -9.26 -12.91 -4.91
C HIS A 263 -9.32 -13.63 -6.27
N ASP A 264 -10.48 -13.62 -6.92
CA ASP A 264 -10.65 -14.28 -8.22
C ASP A 264 -9.88 -13.57 -9.34
N ALA A 265 -9.77 -12.24 -9.30
CA ALA A 265 -8.90 -11.50 -10.21
C ALA A 265 -7.44 -11.89 -10.01
N SER A 266 -7.00 -12.02 -8.77
CA SER A 266 -5.64 -12.47 -8.42
C SER A 266 -5.37 -13.90 -8.89
N LYS A 267 -6.32 -14.80 -8.73
CA LYS A 267 -6.23 -16.19 -9.23
C LYS A 267 -6.12 -16.22 -10.76
N ARG A 268 -6.93 -15.42 -11.47
CA ARG A 268 -6.82 -15.30 -12.94
C ARG A 268 -5.50 -14.70 -13.38
N ALA A 269 -5.02 -13.67 -12.70
CA ALA A 269 -3.72 -13.06 -13.01
C ALA A 269 -2.56 -14.04 -12.81
N ALA A 270 -2.58 -14.81 -11.71
CA ALA A 270 -1.60 -15.88 -11.48
C ALA A 270 -1.58 -16.92 -12.61
N ALA A 271 -2.74 -17.30 -13.13
CA ALA A 271 -2.83 -18.25 -14.24
C ALA A 271 -2.28 -17.69 -15.58
N ARG A 272 -2.19 -16.36 -15.72
CA ARG A 272 -1.63 -15.67 -16.91
C ARG A 272 -0.12 -15.48 -16.82
N ILE A 273 0.45 -15.41 -15.62
CA ILE A 273 1.90 -15.21 -15.44
C ILE A 273 2.59 -16.57 -15.50
N PRO A 274 3.57 -16.79 -16.41
CA PRO A 274 4.25 -18.07 -16.55
C PRO A 274 4.94 -18.50 -15.25
N GLY A 275 4.64 -19.68 -14.75
CA GLY A 275 5.25 -20.24 -13.54
C GLY A 275 4.85 -19.56 -12.23
N ALA A 276 3.86 -18.66 -12.23
CA ALA A 276 3.46 -17.98 -11.00
C ALA A 276 2.85 -18.94 -9.98
N ARG A 277 3.20 -18.74 -8.72
CA ARG A 277 2.59 -19.42 -7.58
C ARG A 277 1.43 -18.58 -7.06
N PHE A 278 0.32 -19.25 -6.75
CA PHE A 278 -0.84 -18.61 -6.12
C PHE A 278 -1.11 -19.23 -4.76
N VAL A 279 -1.06 -18.41 -3.72
CA VAL A 279 -1.40 -18.80 -2.34
C VAL A 279 -2.75 -18.16 -1.98
N SER A 280 -3.73 -19.02 -1.76
CA SER A 280 -5.08 -18.64 -1.36
C SER A 280 -5.24 -18.80 0.14
N LEU A 281 -5.46 -17.70 0.85
CA LEU A 281 -5.74 -17.68 2.28
C LEU A 281 -7.26 -17.67 2.50
N GLU A 282 -7.74 -18.44 3.47
CA GLU A 282 -9.19 -18.60 3.68
C GLU A 282 -9.85 -17.32 4.20
N SER A 283 -9.14 -16.56 5.05
CA SER A 283 -9.68 -15.36 5.70
C SER A 283 -8.58 -14.38 6.07
N GLY A 284 -8.96 -13.20 6.55
CA GLY A 284 -8.07 -12.14 7.01
C GLY A 284 -8.29 -10.79 6.33
N GLY A 285 -9.18 -10.75 5.34
CA GLY A 285 -9.53 -9.55 4.57
C GLY A 285 -8.33 -8.95 3.85
N HIS A 286 -8.43 -7.68 3.52
CA HIS A 286 -7.40 -6.95 2.77
C HIS A 286 -6.07 -6.76 3.54
N LEU A 287 -6.09 -6.89 4.85
CA LEU A 287 -4.89 -6.79 5.68
C LEU A 287 -4.29 -8.15 6.06
N MET A 288 -4.85 -9.26 5.56
CA MET A 288 -4.40 -10.63 5.86
C MET A 288 -4.30 -10.88 7.39
N LEU A 289 -5.29 -10.39 8.16
CA LEU A 289 -5.31 -10.48 9.62
C LEU A 289 -5.27 -11.95 10.07
N GLY A 290 -4.44 -12.24 11.07
CA GLY A 290 -4.22 -13.60 11.56
C GLY A 290 -3.36 -14.49 10.64
N GLN A 291 -2.87 -13.98 9.50
CA GLN A 291 -2.11 -14.75 8.50
C GLN A 291 -0.62 -14.42 8.45
N ALA A 292 -0.12 -13.57 9.35
CA ALA A 292 1.26 -13.06 9.29
C ALA A 292 2.31 -14.17 9.26
N GLU A 293 2.14 -15.25 10.03
CA GLU A 293 3.05 -16.38 10.05
C GLU A 293 3.07 -17.14 8.71
N VAL A 294 1.88 -17.42 8.16
CA VAL A 294 1.75 -18.11 6.87
C VAL A 294 2.39 -17.28 5.76
N VAL A 295 2.08 -15.99 5.69
CA VAL A 295 2.61 -15.09 4.67
C VAL A 295 4.13 -14.94 4.80
N ARG A 296 4.66 -14.83 6.02
CA ARG A 296 6.10 -14.78 6.30
C ARG A 296 6.80 -16.03 5.78
N ASN A 297 6.27 -17.22 6.08
CA ASN A 297 6.86 -18.49 5.65
C ASN A 297 6.81 -18.63 4.11
N GLU A 298 5.69 -18.25 3.48
CA GLU A 298 5.56 -18.25 2.02
C GLU A 298 6.58 -17.31 1.34
N LEU A 299 6.77 -16.11 1.88
CA LEU A 299 7.77 -15.16 1.38
C LEU A 299 9.20 -15.65 1.62
N ALA A 300 9.50 -16.19 2.81
CA ALA A 300 10.83 -16.71 3.12
C ALA A 300 11.22 -17.89 2.22
N ASP A 301 10.30 -18.83 2.01
CA ASP A 301 10.52 -19.96 1.12
C ASP A 301 10.66 -19.53 -0.35
N PHE A 302 9.86 -18.55 -0.77
CA PHE A 302 9.87 -18.04 -2.14
C PHE A 302 11.16 -17.27 -2.45
N PHE A 303 11.57 -16.33 -1.59
CA PHE A 303 12.78 -15.54 -1.79
C PHE A 303 14.09 -16.32 -1.60
N ALA A 304 14.03 -17.49 -0.93
CA ALA A 304 15.17 -18.39 -0.78
C ALA A 304 15.25 -19.50 -1.85
N ASP A 305 14.34 -19.53 -2.81
CA ASP A 305 14.20 -20.62 -3.83
C ASP A 305 14.15 -22.03 -3.21
N ARG A 306 13.68 -22.16 -1.97
CA ARG A 306 13.78 -23.42 -1.21
C ARG A 306 12.80 -24.50 -1.68
N ARG A 307 11.66 -24.11 -2.25
CA ARG A 307 10.65 -25.08 -2.69
C ARG A 307 11.02 -25.75 -4.01
N ASP A 308 11.64 -25.03 -4.90
CA ASP A 308 12.09 -25.61 -6.18
C ASP A 308 13.18 -26.64 -5.93
N ARG A 309 14.12 -26.37 -5.04
CA ARG A 309 15.13 -27.35 -4.60
C ARG A 309 14.56 -28.58 -3.88
N ARG A 310 13.42 -28.47 -3.18
CA ARG A 310 12.74 -29.64 -2.57
C ARG A 310 12.04 -30.50 -3.61
N ALA A 311 11.43 -29.91 -4.63
CA ALA A 311 10.79 -30.64 -5.72
C ALA A 311 11.84 -31.42 -6.54
N GLU A 312 12.99 -30.83 -6.82
CA GLU A 312 14.12 -31.52 -7.49
C GLU A 312 14.74 -32.65 -6.66
N GLN A 313 14.85 -32.46 -5.32
CA GLN A 313 15.36 -33.50 -4.41
C GLN A 313 14.39 -34.66 -4.19
N VAL A 314 13.11 -34.51 -4.38
CA VAL A 314 12.10 -35.57 -4.29
C VAL A 314 11.94 -36.30 -5.62
N ALA A 315 12.34 -35.67 -6.74
CA ALA A 315 12.29 -36.23 -8.08
C ALA A 315 13.58 -36.96 -8.49
N SER A 316 14.66 -36.82 -7.71
CA SER A 316 15.95 -37.51 -7.84
C SER A 316 16.02 -38.72 -6.90
#